data_991a365d34b1c65db9c9bd8b40048bf6
#
_entry.id   991a365d34b1c65db9c9bd8b40048bf6
#
_cell.length_a   1.000
_cell.length_b   1.000
_cell.length_c   1.000
_cell.angle_alpha   90.00
_cell.angle_beta   90.00
_cell.angle_gamma   90.00
#
_symmetry.space_group_name_H-M   'P 1'
#
loop_
_entity.id
_entity.type
_entity.pdbx_description
1 polymer ?
#
loop_
_entity_poly.entity_id
_entity_poly.type
_entity_poly.pdbx_seq_one_letter_code
_entity_poly.pdbx_strand_id
1 'polypeptide(L)'
;MGYIQPFDRNQLTLPESLDSYISSENPVRLIDGFVDQFIKLHPDLSAYKGKSPTGRSAYSFGTLLKLYLYGYLNSISSSRKLERETLRNMELIWLLGNLHPDHKTIADFRSQQTSGIHECCLDFRRFLVSSGYISGKLVAVDGSKIKANVNRDGLTLDGINRQLALLDTRLEKYLHQLNENDLVETAHEQLSELSDELGVESSLLEKIARLSQQVEELQAEKQRMLDEGSKRSFPADPEARLMKTRNGFVPAYNVQSVIDSQHHLIGAMQVTDHPNDFEDLQPSIHAMQEELQIEVSQAVADTGYANEEQILALEEDGKEIAVPFNEGDHSPKEDPEHGIFFTYDAVNDCYVCSQEKTLPIKDRQVRKHGKLYRKYQGRDCKHCPLIKFCTQSKKGRIIYRRADAEPIREYMKKCKGMKYKALILLRKTLVEHPFGTIKYWMGQIPLLLRGKVQAEIYLYATCYNLKRVTNIQSIQVLLQQVHEWTLK
;
A
#
# COMPACT_ATOMS: atom_id res chain seq x y z
N MET A 1 -46.75 21.08 -28.28
CA MET A 1 -45.68 21.19 -27.24
C MET A 1 -44.46 21.74 -27.95
N GLY A 2 -43.96 22.91 -27.51
CA GLY A 2 -42.74 23.52 -28.06
C GLY A 2 -41.53 22.92 -27.43
N TYR A 3 -40.45 22.63 -28.19
CA TYR A 3 -39.15 22.26 -27.66
C TYR A 3 -38.44 23.49 -27.15
N ILE A 4 -37.63 23.35 -26.08
CA ILE A 4 -36.72 24.39 -25.60
C ILE A 4 -35.70 24.63 -26.72
N GLN A 5 -35.58 25.88 -27.16
CA GLN A 5 -34.63 26.23 -28.20
C GLN A 5 -33.24 26.47 -27.59
N PRO A 6 -32.15 25.97 -28.21
CA PRO A 6 -30.82 26.27 -27.78
C PRO A 6 -30.47 27.72 -28.05
N PHE A 7 -29.54 28.28 -27.27
CA PHE A 7 -28.98 29.62 -27.55
C PHE A 7 -28.30 29.67 -28.90
N ASP A 8 -28.41 30.83 -29.56
CA ASP A 8 -27.61 31.12 -30.75
C ASP A 8 -26.12 31.18 -30.35
N ARG A 9 -25.28 30.35 -30.98
CA ARG A 9 -23.85 30.29 -30.70
C ARG A 9 -23.08 31.55 -31.02
N ASN A 10 -23.65 32.43 -31.88
CA ASN A 10 -23.06 33.70 -32.25
C ASN A 10 -23.60 34.87 -31.44
N GLN A 11 -24.53 34.61 -30.51
CA GLN A 11 -25.08 35.64 -29.65
C GLN A 11 -24.00 36.14 -28.68
N LEU A 12 -23.68 37.43 -28.73
CA LEU A 12 -22.81 38.10 -27.77
C LEU A 12 -23.55 38.23 -26.44
N THR A 13 -22.98 37.58 -25.41
CA THR A 13 -23.41 37.76 -24.01
C THR A 13 -22.36 38.56 -23.27
N LEU A 14 -22.74 39.32 -22.27
CA LEU A 14 -21.78 39.89 -21.33
C LEU A 14 -21.07 38.76 -20.60
N PRO A 15 -19.72 38.78 -20.52
CA PRO A 15 -19.01 37.70 -19.80
C PRO A 15 -19.35 37.76 -18.31
N GLU A 16 -19.96 36.70 -17.82
CA GLU A 16 -20.11 36.50 -16.39
C GLU A 16 -18.74 36.18 -15.75
N SER A 17 -18.61 36.41 -14.45
CA SER A 17 -17.39 35.99 -13.75
C SER A 17 -17.26 34.45 -13.77
N LEU A 18 -16.06 33.92 -13.83
CA LEU A 18 -15.84 32.44 -13.74
C LEU A 18 -16.49 31.88 -12.49
N ASP A 19 -16.57 32.66 -11.42
CA ASP A 19 -17.13 32.21 -10.14
C ASP A 19 -18.64 31.92 -10.21
N SER A 20 -19.38 32.61 -11.09
CA SER A 20 -20.82 32.38 -11.28
C SER A 20 -21.17 31.03 -11.90
N TYR A 21 -20.20 30.40 -12.60
CA TYR A 21 -20.39 29.09 -13.20
C TYR A 21 -20.22 27.94 -12.21
N ILE A 22 -19.65 28.17 -11.01
CA ILE A 22 -19.36 27.16 -10.00
C ILE A 22 -20.28 27.35 -8.80
N SER A 23 -21.12 26.33 -8.56
CA SER A 23 -22.02 26.33 -7.39
C SER A 23 -21.25 26.51 -6.08
N SER A 24 -21.85 27.15 -5.09
CA SER A 24 -21.30 27.29 -3.74
C SER A 24 -21.04 25.94 -3.06
N GLU A 25 -21.82 24.91 -3.41
CA GLU A 25 -21.69 23.55 -2.88
C GLU A 25 -20.86 22.63 -3.79
N ASN A 26 -20.12 23.16 -4.76
CA ASN A 26 -19.27 22.34 -5.60
C ASN A 26 -17.98 21.94 -4.85
N PRO A 27 -17.62 20.62 -4.80
CA PRO A 27 -16.41 20.13 -4.12
C PRO A 27 -15.10 20.79 -4.58
N VAL A 28 -15.06 21.34 -5.80
CA VAL A 28 -13.87 22.04 -6.31
C VAL A 28 -13.49 23.25 -5.44
N ARG A 29 -14.47 23.90 -4.80
CA ARG A 29 -14.22 25.01 -3.87
C ARG A 29 -13.48 24.56 -2.61
N LEU A 30 -13.75 23.36 -2.12
CA LEU A 30 -13.02 22.80 -0.99
C LEU A 30 -11.57 22.47 -1.36
N ILE A 31 -11.33 21.95 -2.57
CA ILE A 31 -9.97 21.74 -3.08
C ILE A 31 -9.22 23.06 -3.12
N ASP A 32 -9.84 24.11 -3.66
CA ASP A 32 -9.25 25.43 -3.77
C ASP A 32 -8.88 25.99 -2.40
N GLY A 33 -9.87 26.10 -1.50
CA GLY A 33 -9.68 26.67 -0.16
C GLY A 33 -8.68 25.88 0.68
N PHE A 34 -8.72 24.53 0.62
CA PHE A 34 -7.80 23.71 1.38
C PHE A 34 -6.35 23.85 0.89
N VAL A 35 -6.12 23.80 -0.43
CA VAL A 35 -4.76 23.94 -0.98
C VAL A 35 -4.22 25.36 -0.72
N ASP A 36 -5.05 26.38 -0.79
CA ASP A 36 -4.62 27.75 -0.49
C ASP A 36 -4.24 27.91 0.99
N GLN A 37 -4.98 27.28 1.90
CA GLN A 37 -4.63 27.27 3.33
C GLN A 37 -3.35 26.45 3.56
N PHE A 38 -3.22 25.29 2.94
CA PHE A 38 -2.03 24.47 3.01
C PHE A 38 -0.76 25.24 2.58
N ILE A 39 -0.81 25.97 1.44
CA ILE A 39 0.31 26.79 0.96
C ILE A 39 0.64 27.94 1.91
N LYS A 40 -0.34 28.53 2.58
CA LYS A 40 -0.09 29.56 3.62
C LYS A 40 0.65 28.98 4.83
N LEU A 41 0.35 27.74 5.19
CA LEU A 41 0.99 27.04 6.31
C LEU A 41 2.37 26.50 5.95
N HIS A 42 2.66 26.29 4.65
CA HIS A 42 3.94 25.79 4.12
C HIS A 42 4.54 26.77 3.09
N PRO A 43 5.03 27.94 3.52
CA PRO A 43 5.52 28.97 2.61
C PRO A 43 6.77 28.58 1.81
N ASP A 44 7.53 27.60 2.27
CA ASP A 44 8.68 26.99 1.59
C ASP A 44 8.25 26.29 0.28
N LEU A 45 7.08 25.64 0.26
CA LEU A 45 6.52 25.03 -0.95
C LEU A 45 6.06 26.05 -1.98
N SER A 46 5.70 27.27 -1.54
CA SER A 46 5.34 28.37 -2.44
C SER A 46 6.52 28.86 -3.27
N ALA A 47 7.75 28.66 -2.77
CA ALA A 47 8.98 29.03 -3.45
C ALA A 47 9.44 28.03 -4.52
N TYR A 48 8.61 27.02 -4.83
CA TYR A 48 8.91 26.05 -5.90
C TYR A 48 9.22 26.77 -7.21
N LYS A 49 10.49 26.79 -7.57
CA LYS A 49 10.98 27.30 -8.85
C LYS A 49 11.20 26.11 -9.78
N GLY A 50 10.54 26.11 -10.94
CA GLY A 50 10.86 25.18 -12.00
C GLY A 50 12.36 25.20 -12.32
N LYS A 51 12.89 24.12 -12.86
CA LYS A 51 14.32 23.84 -13.05
C LYS A 51 15.15 24.86 -13.85
N SER A 52 14.55 25.89 -14.45
CA SER A 52 15.30 26.82 -15.31
C SER A 52 15.26 28.26 -14.80
N PRO A 53 16.41 28.90 -14.55
CA PRO A 53 16.48 30.33 -14.25
C PRO A 53 16.20 31.19 -15.49
N THR A 54 16.24 30.61 -16.69
CA THR A 54 15.98 31.27 -17.98
C THR A 54 14.88 30.50 -18.71
N GLY A 55 13.70 31.12 -18.92
CA GLY A 55 12.59 30.48 -19.62
C GLY A 55 11.22 31.00 -19.19
N ARG A 56 10.15 30.29 -19.60
CA ARG A 56 8.78 30.57 -19.15
C ARG A 56 8.66 30.44 -17.64
N SER A 57 7.87 31.33 -17.03
CA SER A 57 7.51 31.23 -15.61
C SER A 57 6.91 29.86 -15.28
N ALA A 58 7.35 29.25 -14.20
CA ALA A 58 6.83 27.96 -13.75
C ALA A 58 5.44 28.11 -13.12
N TYR A 59 4.61 27.09 -13.23
CA TYR A 59 3.37 27.00 -12.47
C TYR A 59 3.67 26.84 -10.98
N SER A 60 2.86 27.43 -10.12
CA SER A 60 3.02 27.28 -8.68
C SER A 60 2.75 25.84 -8.24
N PHE A 61 3.34 25.44 -7.10
CA PHE A 61 3.06 24.15 -6.48
C PHE A 61 1.56 23.97 -6.23
N GLY A 62 0.89 24.98 -5.66
CA GLY A 62 -0.54 24.94 -5.39
C GLY A 62 -1.39 24.73 -6.65
N THR A 63 -1.06 25.38 -7.75
CA THR A 63 -1.79 25.20 -9.03
C THR A 63 -1.75 23.76 -9.52
N LEU A 64 -0.57 23.14 -9.51
CA LEU A 64 -0.42 21.74 -9.96
C LEU A 64 -1.01 20.75 -8.97
N LEU A 65 -0.94 21.04 -7.67
CA LEU A 65 -1.55 20.21 -6.64
C LEU A 65 -3.09 20.24 -6.74
N LYS A 66 -3.70 21.41 -6.93
CA LYS A 66 -5.14 21.57 -7.19
C LYS A 66 -5.58 20.72 -8.39
N LEU A 67 -4.81 20.76 -9.48
CA LEU A 67 -5.08 19.96 -10.67
C LEU A 67 -5.05 18.46 -10.38
N TYR A 68 -4.08 17.98 -9.59
CA TYR A 68 -4.00 16.57 -9.23
C TYR A 68 -5.14 16.13 -8.33
N LEU A 69 -5.44 16.87 -7.27
CA LEU A 69 -6.56 16.54 -6.38
C LEU A 69 -7.89 16.49 -7.15
N TYR A 70 -8.12 17.46 -8.04
CA TYR A 70 -9.29 17.43 -8.92
C TYR A 70 -9.29 16.18 -9.82
N GLY A 71 -8.16 15.89 -10.43
CA GLY A 71 -8.02 14.75 -11.33
C GLY A 71 -8.32 13.43 -10.66
N TYR A 72 -7.70 13.16 -9.51
CA TYR A 72 -7.91 11.91 -8.78
C TYR A 72 -9.33 11.79 -8.21
N LEU A 73 -9.92 12.89 -7.75
CA LEU A 73 -11.32 12.93 -7.32
C LEU A 73 -12.28 12.53 -8.44
N ASN A 74 -11.96 12.92 -9.68
CA ASN A 74 -12.78 12.66 -10.87
C ASN A 74 -12.27 11.47 -11.73
N SER A 75 -11.42 10.59 -11.16
CA SER A 75 -10.86 9.41 -11.84
C SER A 75 -10.01 9.73 -13.09
N ILE A 76 -9.35 10.89 -13.09
CA ILE A 76 -8.47 11.35 -14.18
C ILE A 76 -7.02 11.37 -13.69
N SER A 77 -6.32 10.25 -13.74
CA SER A 77 -4.92 10.14 -13.32
C SER A 77 -3.90 10.41 -14.45
N SER A 78 -4.34 10.39 -15.70
CA SER A 78 -3.48 10.60 -16.88
C SER A 78 -3.18 12.09 -17.10
N SER A 79 -1.89 12.48 -17.13
CA SER A 79 -1.45 13.86 -17.38
C SER A 79 -1.95 14.41 -18.71
N ARG A 80 -1.99 13.58 -19.78
CA ARG A 80 -2.53 14.00 -21.08
C ARG A 80 -4.04 14.21 -21.07
N LYS A 81 -4.78 13.47 -20.25
CA LYS A 81 -6.21 13.72 -20.06
C LYS A 81 -6.42 14.99 -19.24
N LEU A 82 -5.64 15.18 -18.17
CA LEU A 82 -5.68 16.40 -17.35
C LEU A 82 -5.41 17.66 -18.19
N GLU A 83 -4.36 17.68 -19.02
CA GLU A 83 -4.06 18.76 -19.94
C GLU A 83 -5.28 19.12 -20.80
N ARG A 84 -5.94 18.13 -21.41
CA ARG A 84 -7.14 18.36 -22.22
C ARG A 84 -8.31 18.91 -21.41
N GLU A 85 -8.48 18.45 -20.18
CA GLU A 85 -9.56 18.93 -19.31
C GLU A 85 -9.36 20.38 -18.88
N THR A 86 -8.13 20.86 -18.71
CA THR A 86 -7.88 22.28 -18.39
C THR A 86 -8.41 23.24 -19.47
N LEU A 87 -8.55 22.77 -20.71
CA LEU A 87 -9.02 23.58 -21.86
C LEU A 87 -10.55 23.60 -22.04
N ARG A 88 -11.27 22.67 -21.44
CA ARG A 88 -12.69 22.45 -21.74
C ARG A 88 -13.59 22.25 -20.51
N ASN A 89 -13.00 21.95 -19.35
CA ASN A 89 -13.75 21.71 -18.13
C ASN A 89 -13.83 23.00 -17.32
N MET A 90 -15.05 23.50 -17.12
CA MET A 90 -15.30 24.76 -16.44
C MET A 90 -14.79 24.79 -15.00
N GLU A 91 -14.90 23.66 -14.28
CA GLU A 91 -14.39 23.55 -12.91
C GLU A 91 -12.87 23.69 -12.86
N LEU A 92 -12.14 23.08 -13.82
CA LEU A 92 -10.68 23.23 -13.91
C LEU A 92 -10.25 24.61 -14.40
N ILE A 93 -11.00 25.22 -15.34
CA ILE A 93 -10.76 26.59 -15.78
C ILE A 93 -10.88 27.55 -14.58
N TRP A 94 -11.90 27.37 -13.77
CA TRP A 94 -12.11 28.16 -12.55
C TRP A 94 -10.98 27.88 -11.52
N LEU A 95 -10.73 26.60 -11.20
CA LEU A 95 -9.77 26.16 -10.16
C LEU A 95 -8.35 26.63 -10.43
N LEU A 96 -7.94 26.64 -11.70
CA LEU A 96 -6.60 27.01 -12.13
C LEU A 96 -6.49 28.47 -12.59
N GLY A 97 -7.58 29.27 -12.54
CA GLY A 97 -7.57 30.65 -13.03
C GLY A 97 -7.22 30.73 -14.51
N ASN A 98 -7.78 29.84 -15.33
CA ASN A 98 -7.55 29.77 -16.79
C ASN A 98 -6.08 29.41 -17.15
N LEU A 99 -5.34 28.72 -16.28
CA LEU A 99 -4.01 28.19 -16.59
C LEU A 99 -4.10 26.79 -17.20
N HIS A 100 -3.22 26.53 -18.19
CA HIS A 100 -3.24 25.29 -18.98
C HIS A 100 -1.85 24.62 -18.98
N PRO A 101 -1.44 23.95 -17.89
CA PRO A 101 -0.16 23.24 -17.87
C PRO A 101 -0.17 22.08 -18.85
N ASP A 102 0.95 21.88 -19.56
CA ASP A 102 1.15 20.77 -20.47
C ASP A 102 1.36 19.45 -19.73
N HIS A 103 1.09 18.34 -20.41
CA HIS A 103 1.16 17.00 -19.82
C HIS A 103 2.52 16.62 -19.27
N LYS A 104 3.62 17.17 -19.81
CA LYS A 104 4.98 16.93 -19.33
C LYS A 104 5.17 17.63 -17.97
N THR A 105 4.82 18.91 -17.88
CA THR A 105 4.83 19.68 -16.63
C THR A 105 4.01 18.98 -15.54
N ILE A 106 2.78 18.52 -15.89
CA ILE A 106 1.93 17.75 -14.98
C ILE A 106 2.64 16.46 -14.51
N ALA A 107 3.18 15.66 -15.41
CA ALA A 107 3.86 14.41 -15.07
C ALA A 107 5.12 14.63 -14.23
N ASP A 108 5.93 15.63 -14.57
CA ASP A 108 7.16 15.98 -13.86
C ASP A 108 6.87 16.42 -12.43
N PHE A 109 5.83 17.23 -12.20
CA PHE A 109 5.40 17.64 -10.87
C PHE A 109 5.12 16.42 -9.99
N ARG A 110 4.27 15.49 -10.44
CA ARG A 110 3.93 14.29 -9.67
C ARG A 110 5.16 13.46 -9.32
N SER A 111 6.09 13.31 -10.24
CA SER A 111 7.28 12.49 -10.02
C SER A 111 8.34 13.16 -9.13
N GLN A 112 8.39 14.50 -9.12
CA GLN A 112 9.42 15.27 -8.42
C GLN A 112 8.96 15.81 -7.06
N GLN A 113 7.66 16.01 -6.87
CA GLN A 113 7.08 16.66 -5.68
C GLN A 113 6.34 15.68 -4.76
N THR A 114 6.82 14.43 -4.69
CA THR A 114 6.19 13.40 -3.87
C THR A 114 6.13 13.75 -2.39
N SER A 115 7.16 14.42 -1.83
CA SER A 115 7.19 14.88 -0.44
C SER A 115 6.15 15.95 -0.15
N GLY A 116 6.03 16.96 -1.01
CA GLY A 116 5.02 18.01 -0.84
C GLY A 116 3.58 17.48 -1.03
N ILE A 117 3.39 16.52 -1.94
CA ILE A 117 2.10 15.82 -2.09
C ILE A 117 1.77 15.03 -0.82
N HIS A 118 2.74 14.32 -0.26
CA HIS A 118 2.58 13.58 1.00
C HIS A 118 2.17 14.51 2.14
N GLU A 119 2.90 15.62 2.32
CA GLU A 119 2.62 16.61 3.37
C GLU A 119 1.20 17.17 3.26
N CYS A 120 0.76 17.54 2.05
CA CYS A 120 -0.61 17.99 1.83
C CYS A 120 -1.65 16.92 2.20
N CYS A 121 -1.41 15.66 1.83
CA CYS A 121 -2.30 14.55 2.15
C CYS A 121 -2.34 14.25 3.66
N LEU A 122 -1.23 14.42 4.35
CA LEU A 122 -1.13 14.30 5.80
C LEU A 122 -1.89 15.43 6.50
N ASP A 123 -1.67 16.66 6.06
CA ASP A 123 -2.33 17.83 6.62
C ASP A 123 -3.84 17.80 6.41
N PHE A 124 -4.32 17.26 5.29
CA PHE A 124 -5.75 17.06 5.11
C PHE A 124 -6.33 16.09 6.15
N ARG A 125 -5.62 15.01 6.48
CA ARG A 125 -6.05 14.09 7.54
C ARG A 125 -5.98 14.74 8.93
N ARG A 126 -4.96 15.54 9.22
CA ARG A 126 -4.85 16.32 10.46
C ARG A 126 -5.99 17.34 10.58
N PHE A 127 -6.35 18.00 9.49
CA PHE A 127 -7.52 18.84 9.42
C PHE A 127 -8.81 18.08 9.78
N LEU A 128 -8.98 16.87 9.25
CA LEU A 128 -10.14 16.02 9.58
C LEU A 128 -10.17 15.60 11.06
N VAL A 129 -9.02 15.38 11.67
CA VAL A 129 -8.90 15.13 13.12
C VAL A 129 -9.28 16.37 13.92
N SER A 130 -8.68 17.52 13.62
CA SER A 130 -8.94 18.77 14.35
C SER A 130 -10.40 19.22 14.24
N SER A 131 -11.06 18.92 13.14
CA SER A 131 -12.48 19.16 12.91
C SER A 131 -13.42 18.07 13.47
N GLY A 132 -12.88 17.03 14.13
CA GLY A 132 -13.65 15.97 14.81
C GLY A 132 -14.24 14.92 13.88
N TYR A 133 -13.83 14.85 12.61
CA TYR A 133 -14.30 13.83 11.66
C TYR A 133 -13.58 12.49 11.81
N ILE A 134 -12.35 12.48 12.30
CA ILE A 134 -11.57 11.29 12.65
C ILE A 134 -11.31 11.32 14.16
N SER A 135 -11.67 10.25 14.86
CA SER A 135 -11.61 10.19 16.32
C SER A 135 -10.55 9.25 16.89
N GLY A 136 -10.19 8.19 16.16
CA GLY A 136 -9.31 7.12 16.63
C GLY A 136 -9.96 6.17 17.65
N LYS A 137 -11.22 6.38 18.05
CA LYS A 137 -11.87 5.55 19.10
C LYS A 137 -11.97 4.08 18.72
N LEU A 138 -12.41 3.80 17.51
CA LEU A 138 -12.46 2.47 16.94
C LEU A 138 -12.00 2.55 15.49
N VAL A 139 -11.00 1.77 15.13
CA VAL A 139 -10.49 1.70 13.78
C VAL A 139 -10.58 0.28 13.23
N ALA A 140 -10.70 0.17 11.91
CA ALA A 140 -10.61 -1.09 11.20
C ALA A 140 -9.35 -1.11 10.34
N VAL A 141 -8.54 -2.17 10.47
CA VAL A 141 -7.36 -2.38 9.64
C VAL A 141 -7.67 -3.40 8.56
N ASP A 142 -7.33 -3.07 7.31
CA ASP A 142 -7.50 -3.97 6.18
C ASP A 142 -6.43 -3.74 5.12
N GLY A 143 -6.04 -4.82 4.43
CA GLY A 143 -5.04 -4.82 3.38
C GLY A 143 -5.67 -5.09 2.01
N SER A 144 -5.10 -4.47 0.98
CA SER A 144 -5.52 -4.75 -0.38
C SER A 144 -4.36 -4.79 -1.35
N LYS A 145 -4.33 -5.85 -2.18
CA LYS A 145 -3.29 -6.01 -3.19
C LYS A 145 -3.65 -5.22 -4.43
N ILE A 146 -2.80 -4.24 -4.77
CA ILE A 146 -2.94 -3.37 -5.93
C ILE A 146 -1.86 -3.74 -6.94
N LYS A 147 -2.29 -4.02 -8.18
CA LYS A 147 -1.41 -4.47 -9.26
C LYS A 147 -0.35 -3.41 -9.60
N ALA A 148 0.91 -3.82 -9.68
CA ALA A 148 2.00 -3.00 -10.15
C ALA A 148 2.01 -2.86 -11.68
N ASN A 149 2.60 -1.76 -12.17
CA ASN A 149 2.72 -1.46 -13.60
C ASN A 149 3.98 -2.08 -14.21
N VAL A 150 4.10 -3.40 -14.08
CA VAL A 150 5.24 -4.16 -14.61
C VAL A 150 4.79 -5.46 -15.27
N ASN A 151 5.65 -6.02 -16.11
CA ASN A 151 5.39 -7.31 -16.73
C ASN A 151 5.35 -8.41 -15.65
N ARG A 152 4.39 -9.32 -15.77
CA ARG A 152 4.18 -10.44 -14.84
C ARG A 152 5.36 -11.39 -14.76
N ASP A 153 6.10 -11.55 -15.86
CA ASP A 153 7.13 -12.58 -15.94
C ASP A 153 8.36 -12.24 -15.07
N GLY A 154 8.67 -10.95 -14.88
CA GLY A 154 9.79 -10.52 -14.05
C GLY A 154 11.14 -11.17 -14.46
N LEU A 155 12.18 -10.90 -13.71
CA LEU A 155 13.46 -11.59 -13.83
C LEU A 155 13.55 -12.70 -12.78
N THR A 156 14.01 -13.87 -13.20
CA THR A 156 14.40 -14.98 -12.31
C THR A 156 15.93 -15.05 -12.21
N LEU A 157 16.46 -15.70 -11.18
CA LEU A 157 17.91 -15.90 -11.05
C LEU A 157 18.51 -16.57 -12.28
N ASP A 158 17.83 -17.57 -12.85
CA ASP A 158 18.27 -18.22 -14.10
C ASP A 158 18.19 -17.25 -15.31
N GLY A 159 17.18 -16.40 -15.33
CA GLY A 159 17.03 -15.35 -16.35
C GLY A 159 18.15 -14.33 -16.27
N ILE A 160 18.50 -13.86 -15.07
CA ILE A 160 19.63 -12.94 -14.85
C ILE A 160 20.95 -13.59 -15.26
N ASN A 161 21.21 -14.84 -14.83
CA ASN A 161 22.43 -15.55 -15.20
C ASN A 161 22.58 -15.70 -16.73
N ARG A 162 21.48 -15.99 -17.44
CA ARG A 162 21.49 -16.05 -18.92
C ARG A 162 21.77 -14.70 -19.56
N GLN A 163 21.17 -13.62 -19.00
CA GLN A 163 21.42 -12.27 -19.51
C GLN A 163 22.85 -11.82 -19.25
N LEU A 164 23.40 -12.09 -18.06
CA LEU A 164 24.81 -11.82 -17.76
C LEU A 164 25.74 -12.54 -18.73
N ALA A 165 25.55 -13.84 -18.98
CA ALA A 165 26.38 -14.59 -19.94
C ALA A 165 26.31 -14.03 -21.38
N LEU A 166 25.12 -13.54 -21.80
CA LEU A 166 24.96 -12.89 -23.10
C LEU A 166 25.68 -11.53 -23.17
N LEU A 167 25.63 -10.76 -22.08
CA LEU A 167 26.31 -9.46 -21.99
C LEU A 167 27.83 -9.65 -21.95
N ASP A 168 28.32 -10.62 -21.18
CA ASP A 168 29.75 -10.97 -21.14
C ASP A 168 30.27 -11.35 -22.52
N THR A 169 29.57 -12.20 -23.25
CA THR A 169 29.92 -12.58 -24.62
C THR A 169 29.96 -11.35 -25.58
N ARG A 170 29.02 -10.41 -25.39
CA ARG A 170 29.01 -9.16 -26.19
C ARG A 170 30.16 -8.24 -25.82
N LEU A 171 30.43 -8.13 -24.52
CA LEU A 171 31.55 -7.33 -24.01
C LEU A 171 32.87 -7.85 -24.50
N GLU A 172 33.12 -9.17 -24.43
CA GLU A 172 34.31 -9.81 -25.00
C GLU A 172 34.49 -9.53 -26.49
N LYS A 173 33.39 -9.60 -27.26
CA LYS A 173 33.42 -9.29 -28.70
C LYS A 173 33.81 -7.84 -28.96
N TYR A 174 33.28 -6.87 -28.20
CA TYR A 174 33.64 -5.46 -28.39
C TYR A 174 35.04 -5.15 -27.89
N LEU A 175 35.51 -5.79 -26.82
CA LEU A 175 36.91 -5.68 -26.36
C LEU A 175 37.90 -6.27 -27.41
N HIS A 176 37.52 -7.39 -28.03
CA HIS A 176 38.33 -7.98 -29.10
C HIS A 176 38.41 -7.04 -30.32
N GLN A 177 37.29 -6.38 -30.71
CA GLN A 177 37.28 -5.40 -31.78
C GLN A 177 38.16 -4.16 -31.46
N LEU A 178 38.16 -3.71 -30.18
CA LEU A 178 39.05 -2.65 -29.72
C LEU A 178 40.52 -3.05 -29.89
N ASN A 179 40.89 -4.22 -29.38
CA ASN A 179 42.26 -4.74 -29.50
C ASN A 179 42.71 -4.94 -30.97
N GLU A 180 41.79 -5.36 -31.85
CA GLU A 180 42.08 -5.45 -33.30
C GLU A 180 42.30 -4.07 -33.93
N ASN A 181 41.50 -3.05 -33.54
CA ASN A 181 41.68 -1.67 -33.98
C ASN A 181 43.04 -1.10 -33.50
N ASP A 182 43.38 -1.28 -32.22
CA ASP A 182 44.66 -0.87 -31.62
C ASP A 182 45.85 -1.51 -32.35
N LEU A 183 45.74 -2.79 -32.76
CA LEU A 183 46.77 -3.50 -33.53
C LEU A 183 46.87 -2.96 -34.98
N VAL A 184 45.76 -2.56 -35.57
CA VAL A 184 45.71 -1.94 -36.91
C VAL A 184 46.26 -0.53 -36.85
N GLU A 185 45.96 0.28 -35.83
CA GLU A 185 46.53 1.60 -35.62
C GLU A 185 48.02 1.54 -35.39
N THR A 186 48.53 0.62 -34.57
CA THR A 186 49.98 0.41 -34.37
C THR A 186 50.70 0.02 -35.67
N ALA A 187 49.99 -0.65 -36.58
CA ALA A 187 50.49 -0.96 -37.92
C ALA A 187 50.36 0.21 -38.90
N HIS A 188 49.35 1.10 -38.71
CA HIS A 188 49.12 2.30 -39.54
C HIS A 188 49.94 3.51 -39.10
N GLU A 189 50.29 3.66 -37.81
CA GLU A 189 51.24 4.68 -37.33
C GLU A 189 52.63 4.54 -38.02
N GLN A 190 52.90 3.35 -38.59
CA GLN A 190 54.08 3.13 -39.45
C GLN A 190 53.87 3.52 -40.91
N LEU A 191 52.67 3.92 -41.35
CA LEU A 191 52.29 4.16 -42.73
C LEU A 191 51.28 5.30 -42.93
N SER A 192 51.64 6.54 -42.66
CA SER A 192 50.90 7.76 -43.10
C SER A 192 49.86 8.41 -42.14
N GLU A 193 50.09 9.69 -41.96
CA GLU A 193 49.19 10.77 -41.56
C GLU A 193 47.89 10.76 -42.38
N LEU A 194 46.71 10.70 -41.75
CA LEU A 194 45.49 11.47 -42.08
C LEU A 194 44.20 10.83 -41.51
N SER A 195 43.64 11.52 -40.54
CA SER A 195 42.23 11.81 -40.28
C SER A 195 41.12 10.81 -40.67
N ASP A 196 40.37 10.34 -39.72
CA ASP A 196 38.90 10.09 -39.64
C ASP A 196 38.44 8.99 -38.66
N GLU A 197 39.33 8.41 -37.81
CA GLU A 197 39.01 7.25 -36.97
C GLU A 197 38.50 7.59 -35.55
N LEU A 198 38.60 8.82 -35.08
CA LEU A 198 38.15 9.27 -33.75
C LEU A 198 36.65 9.05 -33.48
N GLY A 199 35.82 8.97 -34.53
CA GLY A 199 34.38 8.79 -34.38
C GLY A 199 33.91 7.35 -34.08
N VAL A 200 34.65 6.34 -34.56
CA VAL A 200 34.29 4.92 -34.39
C VAL A 200 34.70 4.40 -33.01
N GLU A 201 35.87 4.81 -32.56
CA GLU A 201 36.40 4.41 -31.26
C GLU A 201 35.60 4.98 -30.08
N SER A 202 35.22 6.27 -30.14
CA SER A 202 34.35 6.87 -29.14
C SER A 202 32.99 6.18 -29.05
N SER A 203 32.44 5.76 -30.20
CA SER A 203 31.19 5.00 -30.29
C SER A 203 31.31 3.58 -29.69
N LEU A 204 32.48 2.95 -29.81
CA LEU A 204 32.74 1.62 -29.29
C LEU A 204 32.91 1.64 -27.75
N LEU A 205 33.71 2.61 -27.26
CA LEU A 205 33.89 2.86 -25.83
C LEU A 205 32.56 3.17 -25.11
N GLU A 206 31.70 4.00 -25.74
CA GLU A 206 30.36 4.25 -25.20
C GLU A 206 29.50 2.98 -25.13
N LYS A 207 29.59 2.08 -26.11
CA LYS A 207 28.87 0.80 -26.10
C LYS A 207 29.38 -0.11 -24.99
N ILE A 208 30.68 -0.20 -24.78
CA ILE A 208 31.32 -0.97 -23.74
C ILE A 208 30.88 -0.42 -22.37
N ALA A 209 30.94 0.90 -22.16
CA ALA A 209 30.52 1.53 -20.91
C ALA A 209 29.07 1.23 -20.59
N ARG A 210 28.16 1.31 -21.58
CA ARG A 210 26.75 0.94 -21.40
C ARG A 210 26.54 -0.53 -21.05
N LEU A 211 27.27 -1.43 -21.67
CA LEU A 211 27.19 -2.87 -21.35
C LEU A 211 27.75 -3.18 -19.96
N SER A 212 28.86 -2.56 -19.58
CA SER A 212 29.43 -2.72 -18.22
C SER A 212 28.46 -2.24 -17.16
N GLN A 213 27.83 -1.09 -17.38
CA GLN A 213 26.78 -0.60 -16.47
C GLN A 213 25.60 -1.59 -16.36
N GLN A 214 25.15 -2.18 -17.47
CA GLN A 214 24.07 -3.18 -17.46
C GLN A 214 24.48 -4.45 -16.70
N VAL A 215 25.74 -4.86 -16.80
CA VAL A 215 26.27 -6.01 -16.03
C VAL A 215 26.26 -5.71 -14.55
N GLU A 216 26.73 -4.52 -14.14
CA GLU A 216 26.72 -4.09 -12.73
C GLU A 216 25.28 -4.04 -12.16
N GLU A 217 24.36 -3.45 -12.92
CA GLU A 217 22.93 -3.38 -12.53
C GLU A 217 22.32 -4.78 -12.34
N LEU A 218 22.59 -5.73 -13.24
CA LEU A 218 22.09 -7.10 -13.14
C LEU A 218 22.78 -7.90 -12.03
N GLN A 219 24.05 -7.67 -11.74
CA GLN A 219 24.76 -8.28 -10.63
C GLN A 219 24.24 -7.77 -9.29
N ALA A 220 24.01 -6.47 -9.15
CA ALA A 220 23.40 -5.87 -7.97
C ALA A 220 21.99 -6.42 -7.74
N GLU A 221 21.19 -6.57 -8.81
CA GLU A 221 19.85 -7.14 -8.73
C GLU A 221 19.89 -8.62 -8.34
N LYS A 222 20.83 -9.39 -8.86
CA LYS A 222 21.04 -10.80 -8.47
C LYS A 222 21.37 -10.93 -6.98
N GLN A 223 22.29 -10.07 -6.50
CA GLN A 223 22.66 -10.07 -5.08
C GLN A 223 21.46 -9.72 -4.19
N ARG A 224 20.70 -8.69 -4.55
CA ARG A 224 19.48 -8.32 -3.84
C ARG A 224 18.48 -9.48 -3.76
N MET A 225 18.23 -10.18 -4.87
CA MET A 225 17.34 -11.34 -4.90
C MET A 225 17.81 -12.47 -3.98
N LEU A 226 19.12 -12.69 -3.87
CA LEU A 226 19.70 -13.70 -2.99
C LEU A 226 19.56 -13.31 -1.52
N ASP A 227 19.82 -12.05 -1.18
CA ASP A 227 19.72 -11.52 0.19
C ASP A 227 18.27 -11.52 0.69
N GLU A 228 17.31 -11.15 -0.18
CA GLU A 228 15.88 -11.15 0.13
C GLU A 228 15.22 -12.54 0.02
N GLY A 229 15.92 -13.57 -0.50
CA GLY A 229 15.33 -14.88 -0.80
C GLY A 229 14.21 -14.83 -1.86
N SER A 230 14.21 -13.81 -2.70
CA SER A 230 13.17 -13.52 -3.67
C SER A 230 13.30 -14.43 -4.91
N LYS A 231 12.16 -15.01 -5.35
CA LYS A 231 12.15 -15.88 -6.55
C LYS A 231 12.07 -15.09 -7.86
N ARG A 232 11.60 -13.86 -7.82
CA ARG A 232 11.44 -12.98 -8.98
C ARG A 232 11.69 -11.53 -8.58
N SER A 233 12.28 -10.80 -9.49
CA SER A 233 12.51 -9.37 -9.40
C SER A 233 11.86 -8.63 -10.55
N PHE A 234 11.55 -7.37 -10.31
CA PHE A 234 10.95 -6.46 -11.28
C PHE A 234 11.80 -5.18 -11.39
N PRO A 235 12.91 -5.19 -12.15
CA PRO A 235 13.84 -4.03 -12.20
C PRO A 235 13.18 -2.71 -12.59
N ALA A 236 12.11 -2.79 -13.41
CA ALA A 236 11.34 -1.59 -13.78
C ALA A 236 10.51 -1.02 -12.63
N ASP A 237 10.32 -1.79 -11.55
CA ASP A 237 9.56 -1.40 -10.35
C ASP A 237 10.05 -2.25 -9.16
N PRO A 238 11.21 -1.89 -8.56
CA PRO A 238 11.88 -2.69 -7.56
C PRO A 238 11.09 -2.91 -6.26
N GLU A 239 10.09 -2.09 -5.98
CA GLU A 239 9.22 -2.22 -4.82
C GLU A 239 8.08 -3.23 -5.03
N ALA A 240 7.78 -3.59 -6.29
CA ALA A 240 6.75 -4.58 -6.58
C ALA A 240 7.16 -5.99 -6.14
N ARG A 241 6.24 -6.73 -5.56
CA ARG A 241 6.43 -8.12 -5.14
C ARG A 241 5.43 -9.04 -5.82
N LEU A 242 5.83 -10.30 -6.03
CA LEU A 242 4.93 -11.30 -6.58
C LEU A 242 3.93 -11.75 -5.49
N MET A 243 2.70 -11.32 -5.59
CA MET A 243 1.67 -11.56 -4.59
C MET A 243 0.53 -12.43 -5.11
N LYS A 244 -0.02 -13.27 -4.24
CA LYS A 244 -1.18 -14.10 -4.54
C LYS A 244 -2.44 -13.23 -4.50
N THR A 245 -3.18 -13.20 -5.61
CA THR A 245 -4.48 -12.54 -5.72
C THR A 245 -5.55 -13.56 -6.11
N ARG A 246 -6.81 -13.12 -6.23
CA ARG A 246 -7.90 -14.00 -6.74
C ARG A 246 -7.63 -14.52 -8.16
N ASN A 247 -6.86 -13.78 -8.95
CA ASN A 247 -6.51 -14.11 -10.35
C ASN A 247 -5.14 -14.79 -10.48
N GLY A 248 -4.62 -15.37 -9.39
CA GLY A 248 -3.31 -16.01 -9.34
C GLY A 248 -2.20 -15.05 -8.84
N PHE A 249 -0.94 -15.40 -9.12
CA PHE A 249 0.19 -14.60 -8.72
C PHE A 249 0.44 -13.46 -9.72
N VAL A 250 0.51 -12.23 -9.23
CA VAL A 250 0.78 -11.02 -10.01
C VAL A 250 1.75 -10.12 -9.27
N PRO A 251 2.57 -9.30 -10.00
CA PRO A 251 3.32 -8.22 -9.38
C PRO A 251 2.34 -7.21 -8.77
N ALA A 252 2.49 -6.94 -7.50
CA ALA A 252 1.57 -6.08 -6.76
C ALA A 252 2.26 -5.43 -5.56
N TYR A 253 1.58 -4.45 -5.00
CA TYR A 253 1.84 -3.85 -3.70
C TYR A 253 0.79 -4.29 -2.71
N ASN A 254 1.16 -4.48 -1.46
CA ASN A 254 0.21 -4.66 -0.38
C ASN A 254 -0.07 -3.28 0.23
N VAL A 255 -1.29 -2.80 0.09
CA VAL A 255 -1.70 -1.49 0.59
C VAL A 255 -2.54 -1.69 1.84
N GLN A 256 -2.01 -1.26 2.96
CA GLN A 256 -2.66 -1.28 4.27
C GLN A 256 -3.44 0.00 4.48
N SER A 257 -4.62 -0.09 5.08
CA SER A 257 -5.44 1.06 5.45
C SER A 257 -5.97 0.93 6.86
N VAL A 258 -6.01 2.05 7.57
CA VAL A 258 -6.65 2.19 8.88
C VAL A 258 -7.82 3.15 8.72
N ILE A 259 -9.02 2.65 8.97
CA ILE A 259 -10.28 3.33 8.71
C ILE A 259 -10.96 3.65 10.03
N ASP A 260 -11.24 4.93 10.29
CA ASP A 260 -12.00 5.37 11.45
C ASP A 260 -13.48 4.98 11.32
N SER A 261 -14.06 4.46 12.39
CA SER A 261 -15.43 3.93 12.40
C SER A 261 -16.51 5.01 12.34
N GLN A 262 -16.23 6.24 12.77
CA GLN A 262 -17.25 7.26 12.93
C GLN A 262 -17.83 7.69 11.58
N HIS A 263 -16.96 7.96 10.60
CA HIS A 263 -17.37 8.43 9.27
C HIS A 263 -16.79 7.62 8.13
N HIS A 264 -16.13 6.50 8.41
CA HIS A 264 -15.44 5.62 7.45
C HIS A 264 -14.35 6.38 6.67
N LEU A 265 -13.68 7.32 7.35
CA LEU A 265 -12.55 8.06 6.79
C LEU A 265 -11.26 7.27 6.97
N ILE A 266 -10.36 7.43 6.01
CA ILE A 266 -9.04 6.80 6.05
C ILE A 266 -8.13 7.65 6.94
N GLY A 267 -7.73 7.09 8.09
CA GLY A 267 -6.77 7.71 9.01
C GLY A 267 -5.32 7.47 8.59
N ALA A 268 -4.98 6.25 8.16
CA ALA A 268 -3.68 5.95 7.58
C ALA A 268 -3.81 5.06 6.35
N MET A 269 -2.86 5.17 5.42
CA MET A 269 -2.79 4.29 4.26
C MET A 269 -1.33 4.13 3.84
N GLN A 270 -0.81 2.91 3.89
CA GLN A 270 0.60 2.61 3.66
C GLN A 270 0.79 1.52 2.61
N VAL A 271 1.89 1.60 1.89
CA VAL A 271 2.33 0.54 0.97
C VAL A 271 3.38 -0.29 1.68
N THR A 272 3.17 -1.60 1.76
CA THR A 272 4.14 -2.54 2.31
C THR A 272 4.59 -3.53 1.22
N ASP A 273 5.76 -4.09 1.40
CA ASP A 273 6.30 -5.13 0.53
C ASP A 273 6.01 -6.55 1.05
N HIS A 274 5.32 -6.66 2.18
CA HIS A 274 4.90 -7.94 2.74
C HIS A 274 3.87 -8.63 1.84
N PRO A 275 4.07 -9.90 1.48
CA PRO A 275 3.15 -10.63 0.60
C PRO A 275 1.82 -10.97 1.27
N ASN A 276 1.72 -10.85 2.58
CA ASN A 276 0.54 -11.06 3.41
C ASN A 276 0.46 -9.99 4.51
N ASP A 277 -0.64 -9.96 5.23
CA ASP A 277 -0.96 -8.91 6.19
C ASP A 277 -0.50 -9.23 7.63
N PHE A 278 0.20 -10.36 7.81
CA PHE A 278 0.52 -10.94 9.13
C PHE A 278 1.37 -10.02 10.02
N GLU A 279 2.24 -9.22 9.42
CA GLU A 279 3.16 -8.32 10.14
C GLU A 279 2.69 -6.85 10.13
N ASP A 280 1.52 -6.56 9.57
CA ASP A 280 1.11 -5.18 9.26
C ASP A 280 0.12 -4.56 10.25
N LEU A 281 -0.38 -5.29 11.28
CA LEU A 281 -1.37 -4.77 12.24
C LEU A 281 -0.82 -3.62 13.08
N GLN A 282 0.22 -3.88 13.86
CA GLN A 282 0.81 -2.91 14.76
C GLN A 282 1.43 -1.72 14.01
N PRO A 283 2.23 -1.93 12.94
CA PRO A 283 2.77 -0.83 12.15
C PRO A 283 1.70 0.10 11.57
N SER A 284 0.58 -0.45 11.09
CA SER A 284 -0.52 0.35 10.55
C SER A 284 -1.20 1.22 11.60
N ILE A 285 -1.43 0.69 12.80
CA ILE A 285 -2.02 1.45 13.91
C ILE A 285 -1.07 2.54 14.39
N HIS A 286 0.21 2.21 14.57
CA HIS A 286 1.23 3.17 15.00
C HIS A 286 1.38 4.30 13.98
N ALA A 287 1.39 3.99 12.69
CA ALA A 287 1.44 5.01 11.64
C ALA A 287 0.30 6.03 11.76
N MET A 288 -0.93 5.58 12.00
CA MET A 288 -2.06 6.49 12.21
C MET A 288 -1.86 7.36 13.46
N GLN A 289 -1.39 6.76 14.56
CA GLN A 289 -1.15 7.48 15.81
C GLN A 289 -0.05 8.54 15.66
N GLU A 290 1.08 8.16 15.05
CA GLU A 290 2.23 9.05 14.85
C GLU A 290 1.93 10.18 13.85
N GLU A 291 1.34 9.84 12.70
CA GLU A 291 1.03 10.83 11.66
C GLU A 291 -0.03 11.84 12.10
N LEU A 292 -1.05 11.39 12.84
CA LEU A 292 -2.19 12.21 13.20
C LEU A 292 -2.13 12.74 14.65
N GLN A 293 -1.15 12.29 15.44
CA GLN A 293 -1.00 12.65 16.86
C GLN A 293 -2.26 12.38 17.68
N ILE A 294 -2.88 11.21 17.45
CA ILE A 294 -4.09 10.76 18.16
C ILE A 294 -3.88 9.36 18.75
N GLU A 295 -4.67 9.04 19.77
CA GLU A 295 -4.69 7.71 20.36
C GLU A 295 -5.74 6.82 19.68
N VAL A 296 -5.34 5.58 19.37
CA VAL A 296 -6.25 4.54 18.93
C VAL A 296 -6.63 3.68 20.15
N SER A 297 -7.94 3.65 20.49
CA SER A 297 -8.41 2.92 21.66
C SER A 297 -8.80 1.47 21.32
N GLN A 298 -9.43 1.25 20.17
CA GLN A 298 -9.90 -0.06 19.72
C GLN A 298 -9.54 -0.29 18.26
N ALA A 299 -9.12 -1.52 17.92
CA ALA A 299 -8.85 -1.88 16.54
C ALA A 299 -9.43 -3.25 16.19
N VAL A 300 -9.95 -3.36 14.96
CA VAL A 300 -10.48 -4.59 14.41
C VAL A 300 -9.78 -4.93 13.09
N ALA A 301 -9.43 -6.21 12.90
CA ALA A 301 -8.84 -6.68 11.65
C ALA A 301 -9.31 -8.11 11.34
N ASP A 302 -8.94 -8.66 10.18
CA ASP A 302 -9.28 -10.04 9.85
C ASP A 302 -8.23 -11.06 10.33
N THR A 303 -8.48 -12.33 10.06
CA THR A 303 -7.58 -13.43 10.45
C THR A 303 -6.20 -13.32 9.79
N GLY A 304 -6.05 -12.56 8.69
CA GLY A 304 -4.75 -12.31 8.04
C GLY A 304 -3.76 -11.60 8.96
N TYR A 305 -4.26 -10.82 9.92
CA TYR A 305 -3.50 -10.07 10.91
C TYR A 305 -3.30 -10.81 12.25
N ALA A 306 -3.56 -12.11 12.31
CA ALA A 306 -3.52 -12.88 13.56
C ALA A 306 -2.08 -13.16 14.03
N ASN A 307 -1.29 -12.10 14.22
CA ASN A 307 0.06 -12.13 14.79
C ASN A 307 -0.01 -12.00 16.31
N GLU A 308 0.36 -13.07 17.02
CA GLU A 308 0.29 -13.14 18.48
C GLU A 308 1.09 -12.04 19.18
N GLU A 309 2.32 -11.80 18.70
CA GLU A 309 3.24 -10.83 19.31
C GLU A 309 2.70 -9.41 19.19
N GLN A 310 2.24 -9.03 17.99
CA GLN A 310 1.69 -7.70 17.74
C GLN A 310 0.37 -7.47 18.51
N ILE A 311 -0.51 -8.47 18.58
CA ILE A 311 -1.78 -8.35 19.30
C ILE A 311 -1.52 -8.18 20.79
N LEU A 312 -0.64 -9.00 21.38
CA LEU A 312 -0.33 -8.91 22.80
C LEU A 312 0.36 -7.59 23.14
N ALA A 313 1.29 -7.12 22.31
CA ALA A 313 1.94 -5.82 22.49
C ALA A 313 0.93 -4.67 22.47
N LEU A 314 -0.02 -4.69 21.53
CA LEU A 314 -1.07 -3.67 21.46
C LEU A 314 -2.05 -3.73 22.66
N GLU A 315 -2.35 -4.94 23.17
CA GLU A 315 -3.16 -5.08 24.41
C GLU A 315 -2.39 -4.61 25.66
N GLU A 316 -1.07 -4.85 25.73
CA GLU A 316 -0.20 -4.31 26.80
C GLU A 316 -0.16 -2.78 26.78
N ASP A 317 -0.21 -2.17 25.60
CA ASP A 317 -0.37 -0.72 25.41
C ASP A 317 -1.78 -0.20 25.74
N GLY A 318 -2.66 -1.04 26.30
CA GLY A 318 -4.00 -0.68 26.72
C GLY A 318 -5.03 -0.56 25.59
N LYS A 319 -4.73 -1.05 24.39
CA LYS A 319 -5.65 -1.05 23.25
C LYS A 319 -6.53 -2.29 23.26
N GLU A 320 -7.78 -2.15 22.90
CA GLU A 320 -8.70 -3.28 22.73
C GLU A 320 -8.67 -3.80 21.29
N ILE A 321 -8.07 -4.97 21.08
CA ILE A 321 -7.87 -5.54 19.76
C ILE A 321 -8.87 -6.66 19.50
N ALA A 322 -9.50 -6.70 18.32
CA ALA A 322 -10.42 -7.75 17.91
C ALA A 322 -10.02 -8.36 16.55
N VAL A 323 -9.15 -9.35 16.60
CA VAL A 323 -8.67 -10.14 15.45
C VAL A 323 -9.03 -11.60 15.67
N PRO A 324 -9.78 -12.27 14.77
CA PRO A 324 -10.11 -13.68 14.93
C PRO A 324 -8.88 -14.56 14.69
N PHE A 325 -8.73 -15.59 15.50
CA PHE A 325 -7.70 -16.61 15.33
C PHE A 325 -8.27 -17.92 14.78
N ASN A 326 -7.48 -18.65 14.01
CA ASN A 326 -7.75 -20.02 13.69
C ASN A 326 -7.45 -20.91 14.90
N GLU A 327 -8.46 -21.59 15.43
CA GLU A 327 -8.35 -22.39 16.66
C GLU A 327 -7.39 -23.59 16.52
N GLY A 328 -7.04 -24.01 15.32
CA GLY A 328 -6.33 -25.26 15.05
C GLY A 328 -4.94 -25.41 15.70
N ASP A 329 -4.24 -24.30 15.96
CA ASP A 329 -2.90 -24.32 16.56
C ASP A 329 -2.89 -24.19 18.08
N HIS A 330 -4.00 -23.76 18.69
CA HIS A 330 -4.08 -23.40 20.10
C HIS A 330 -5.02 -24.28 20.93
N SER A 331 -5.91 -25.00 20.27
CA SER A 331 -6.90 -25.87 20.92
C SER A 331 -6.84 -27.30 20.33
N PRO A 332 -7.13 -28.34 21.11
CA PRO A 332 -7.25 -29.68 20.57
C PRO A 332 -8.41 -29.72 19.57
N LYS A 333 -8.23 -30.45 18.47
CA LYS A 333 -9.31 -30.64 17.50
C LYS A 333 -10.46 -31.38 18.17
N GLU A 334 -11.60 -30.72 18.28
CA GLU A 334 -12.85 -31.24 18.84
C GLU A 334 -13.79 -31.70 17.73
N ASP A 335 -14.74 -32.55 18.06
CA ASP A 335 -15.78 -33.00 17.16
C ASP A 335 -17.14 -32.95 17.88
N PRO A 336 -17.87 -31.84 17.79
CA PRO A 336 -19.17 -31.66 18.46
C PRO A 336 -20.23 -32.65 17.98
N GLU A 337 -20.17 -33.10 16.72
CA GLU A 337 -21.16 -34.05 16.17
C GLU A 337 -21.07 -35.41 16.84
N HIS A 338 -19.87 -35.81 17.24
CA HIS A 338 -19.63 -37.06 17.97
C HIS A 338 -19.42 -36.85 19.49
N GLY A 339 -19.67 -35.63 20.01
CA GLY A 339 -19.51 -35.32 21.43
C GLY A 339 -18.08 -35.39 21.93
N ILE A 340 -17.08 -35.08 21.10
CA ILE A 340 -15.65 -35.17 21.45
C ILE A 340 -15.14 -33.77 21.82
N PHE A 341 -14.86 -33.60 23.12
CA PHE A 341 -14.33 -32.37 23.71
C PHE A 341 -13.13 -32.69 24.62
N PHE A 342 -12.30 -31.66 24.85
CA PHE A 342 -11.13 -31.77 25.71
C PHE A 342 -11.01 -30.54 26.59
N THR A 343 -11.06 -30.76 27.93
CA THR A 343 -10.88 -29.69 28.91
C THR A 343 -9.49 -29.79 29.53
N TYR A 344 -8.78 -28.67 29.60
CA TYR A 344 -7.48 -28.60 30.25
C TYR A 344 -7.65 -28.36 31.75
N ASP A 345 -7.12 -29.26 32.55
CA ASP A 345 -6.99 -29.13 34.00
C ASP A 345 -5.63 -28.53 34.34
N ALA A 346 -5.63 -27.24 34.74
CA ALA A 346 -4.41 -26.51 35.03
C ALA A 346 -3.74 -26.95 36.34
N VAL A 347 -4.53 -27.49 37.29
CA VAL A 347 -4.02 -27.94 38.60
C VAL A 347 -3.19 -29.21 38.42
N ASN A 348 -3.70 -30.17 37.64
CA ASN A 348 -3.05 -31.46 37.44
C ASN A 348 -2.19 -31.50 36.16
N ASP A 349 -2.08 -30.39 35.43
CA ASP A 349 -1.37 -30.28 34.11
C ASP A 349 -1.73 -31.44 33.17
N CYS A 350 -3.01 -31.67 32.94
CA CYS A 350 -3.52 -32.74 32.08
C CYS A 350 -4.74 -32.28 31.26
N TYR A 351 -5.09 -33.01 30.23
CA TYR A 351 -6.38 -32.86 29.57
C TYR A 351 -7.36 -33.94 30.07
N VAL A 352 -8.61 -33.58 30.15
CA VAL A 352 -9.73 -34.51 30.40
C VAL A 352 -10.60 -34.53 29.14
N CYS A 353 -10.87 -35.71 28.59
CA CYS A 353 -11.73 -35.86 27.43
C CYS A 353 -13.19 -36.02 27.81
N SER A 354 -14.13 -35.91 26.85
CA SER A 354 -15.57 -36.07 27.04
C SER A 354 -16.01 -37.44 27.62
N GLN A 355 -15.12 -38.42 27.64
CA GLN A 355 -15.32 -39.72 28.29
C GLN A 355 -14.67 -39.77 29.69
N GLU A 356 -14.43 -38.64 30.32
CA GLU A 356 -13.81 -38.47 31.63
C GLU A 356 -12.45 -39.15 31.81
N LYS A 357 -11.73 -39.44 30.68
CA LYS A 357 -10.38 -40.02 30.71
C LYS A 357 -9.34 -38.91 30.67
N THR A 358 -8.32 -39.09 31.53
CA THR A 358 -7.22 -38.11 31.58
C THR A 358 -6.17 -38.42 30.51
N LEU A 359 -5.63 -37.33 29.92
CA LEU A 359 -4.48 -37.31 29.03
C LEU A 359 -3.32 -36.64 29.80
N PRO A 360 -2.52 -37.39 30.53
CA PRO A 360 -1.39 -36.84 31.28
C PRO A 360 -0.30 -36.33 30.32
N ILE A 361 0.56 -35.49 30.87
CA ILE A 361 1.74 -35.02 30.15
C ILE A 361 2.67 -36.22 29.87
N LYS A 362 3.09 -36.31 28.63
CA LYS A 362 4.05 -37.34 28.17
C LYS A 362 5.42 -36.76 27.92
N ASP A 363 5.49 -35.54 27.43
CA ASP A 363 6.73 -34.86 27.12
C ASP A 363 6.55 -33.35 27.35
N ARG A 364 7.49 -32.74 28.07
CA ARG A 364 7.43 -31.33 28.47
C ARG A 364 8.08 -30.39 27.50
N GLN A 365 8.92 -30.91 26.58
CA GLN A 365 9.74 -30.08 25.71
C GLN A 365 9.80 -30.64 24.27
N VAL A 366 8.70 -30.51 23.55
CA VAL A 366 8.66 -30.89 22.12
C VAL A 366 8.76 -29.65 21.27
N ARG A 367 9.83 -29.53 20.49
CA ARG A 367 9.97 -28.44 19.52
C ARG A 367 9.26 -28.78 18.22
N LYS A 368 8.37 -27.88 17.75
CA LYS A 368 7.71 -27.93 16.44
C LYS A 368 7.68 -26.53 15.85
N HIS A 369 8.14 -26.40 14.60
CA HIS A 369 8.17 -25.10 13.90
C HIS A 369 8.79 -23.98 14.73
N GLY A 370 9.91 -24.25 15.40
CA GLY A 370 10.61 -23.28 16.25
C GLY A 370 9.99 -23.00 17.63
N LYS A 371 8.74 -23.44 17.88
CA LYS A 371 7.99 -23.21 19.12
C LYS A 371 8.06 -24.42 20.07
N LEU A 372 7.93 -24.15 21.37
CA LEU A 372 7.99 -25.19 22.42
C LEU A 372 6.58 -25.66 22.82
N TYR A 373 6.37 -26.96 22.79
CA TYR A 373 5.11 -27.60 23.12
C TYR A 373 5.26 -28.60 24.26
N ARG A 374 4.21 -28.74 25.08
CA ARG A 374 3.98 -29.86 25.96
C ARG A 374 3.10 -30.87 25.23
N LYS A 375 3.47 -32.16 25.31
CA LYS A 375 2.74 -33.25 24.67
C LYS A 375 1.95 -34.01 25.70
N TYR A 376 0.65 -34.13 25.51
CA TYR A 376 -0.27 -34.91 26.32
C TYR A 376 -0.73 -36.13 25.54
N GLN A 377 -0.89 -37.27 26.21
CA GLN A 377 -1.31 -38.51 25.54
C GLN A 377 -2.25 -39.31 26.43
N GLY A 378 -3.40 -39.70 25.86
CA GLY A 378 -4.35 -40.59 26.51
C GLY A 378 -3.84 -42.01 26.55
N ARG A 379 -3.89 -42.66 27.73
CA ARG A 379 -3.45 -44.05 27.93
C ARG A 379 -4.60 -45.04 27.71
N ASP A 380 -5.83 -44.67 28.09
CA ASP A 380 -7.02 -45.54 28.11
C ASP A 380 -7.89 -45.41 26.84
N CYS A 381 -7.30 -44.89 25.73
CA CYS A 381 -8.03 -44.70 24.47
C CYS A 381 -8.33 -46.00 23.74
N LYS A 382 -7.60 -47.12 24.00
CA LYS A 382 -7.71 -48.35 23.22
C LYS A 382 -9.10 -49.00 23.24
N HIS A 383 -9.83 -48.82 24.34
CA HIS A 383 -11.17 -49.39 24.55
C HIS A 383 -12.27 -48.30 24.52
N CYS A 384 -11.96 -47.11 24.05
CA CYS A 384 -12.89 -46.03 23.97
C CYS A 384 -13.87 -46.21 22.79
N PRO A 385 -15.19 -46.12 22.99
CA PRO A 385 -16.18 -46.30 21.92
C PRO A 385 -16.03 -45.22 20.83
N LEU A 386 -15.52 -44.03 21.17
CA LEU A 386 -15.35 -42.92 20.28
C LEU A 386 -13.97 -42.88 19.58
N ILE A 387 -13.12 -43.88 19.75
CA ILE A 387 -11.75 -43.85 19.25
C ILE A 387 -11.66 -43.61 17.75
N LYS A 388 -12.57 -44.22 16.96
CA LYS A 388 -12.61 -44.10 15.50
C LYS A 388 -12.83 -42.67 15.00
N PHE A 389 -13.59 -41.88 15.75
CA PHE A 389 -13.89 -40.49 15.46
C PHE A 389 -12.87 -39.54 16.12
N CYS A 390 -12.31 -39.93 17.26
CA CYS A 390 -11.41 -39.10 18.06
C CYS A 390 -9.98 -39.05 17.49
N THR A 391 -9.40 -40.21 17.08
CA THR A 391 -8.00 -40.23 16.63
C THR A 391 -7.69 -41.41 15.74
N GLN A 392 -6.85 -41.17 14.73
CA GLN A 392 -6.28 -42.23 13.88
C GLN A 392 -5.03 -42.89 14.49
N SER A 393 -4.54 -42.34 15.60
CA SER A 393 -3.30 -42.83 16.24
C SER A 393 -3.54 -44.13 17.02
N LYS A 394 -2.80 -45.19 16.66
CA LYS A 394 -2.79 -46.48 17.40
C LYS A 394 -2.32 -46.35 18.87
N LYS A 395 -1.66 -45.23 19.22
CA LYS A 395 -1.11 -44.95 20.56
C LYS A 395 -2.06 -44.10 21.42
N GLY A 396 -3.33 -43.89 20.98
CA GLY A 396 -4.32 -42.98 21.61
C GLY A 396 -4.23 -41.54 21.20
N ARG A 397 -5.15 -40.73 21.70
CA ARG A 397 -5.20 -39.30 21.39
C ARG A 397 -3.97 -38.58 21.89
N ILE A 398 -3.38 -37.76 21.02
CA ILE A 398 -2.26 -36.88 21.36
C ILE A 398 -2.71 -35.44 21.19
N ILE A 399 -2.42 -34.61 22.20
CA ILE A 399 -2.64 -33.17 22.17
C ILE A 399 -1.29 -32.49 22.40
N TYR A 400 -1.03 -31.47 21.59
CA TYR A 400 0.13 -30.59 21.76
C TYR A 400 -0.38 -29.25 22.29
N ARG A 401 0.13 -28.83 23.45
CA ARG A 401 -0.17 -27.53 24.06
C ARG A 401 1.10 -26.69 24.04
N ARG A 402 1.06 -25.55 23.42
CA ARG A 402 2.18 -24.62 23.44
C ARG A 402 2.41 -24.12 24.87
N ALA A 403 3.66 -24.12 25.33
CA ALA A 403 3.98 -23.84 26.73
C ALA A 403 3.80 -22.36 27.10
N ASP A 404 4.05 -21.47 26.13
CA ASP A 404 4.07 -20.02 26.27
C ASP A 404 2.80 -19.32 25.72
N ALA A 405 1.75 -20.05 25.43
CA ALA A 405 0.56 -19.51 24.77
C ALA A 405 -0.61 -19.14 25.70
N GLU A 406 -0.36 -19.01 27.00
CA GLU A 406 -1.46 -18.68 27.92
C GLU A 406 -2.06 -17.29 27.66
N PRO A 407 -1.28 -16.21 27.46
CA PRO A 407 -1.84 -14.88 27.14
C PRO A 407 -2.71 -14.90 25.88
N ILE A 408 -2.26 -15.57 24.82
CA ILE A 408 -3.04 -15.63 23.58
C ILE A 408 -4.31 -16.47 23.72
N ARG A 409 -4.33 -17.48 24.60
CA ARG A 409 -5.56 -18.26 24.89
C ARG A 409 -6.58 -17.42 25.67
N GLU A 410 -6.13 -16.59 26.60
CA GLU A 410 -7.00 -15.64 27.29
C GLU A 410 -7.59 -14.64 26.30
N TYR A 411 -6.76 -14.12 25.41
CA TYR A 411 -7.23 -13.27 24.33
C TYR A 411 -8.27 -13.97 23.44
N MET A 412 -8.03 -15.21 23.02
CA MET A 412 -8.99 -16.01 22.23
C MET A 412 -10.31 -16.25 22.96
N LYS A 413 -10.29 -16.43 24.30
CA LYS A 413 -11.51 -16.51 25.12
C LYS A 413 -12.28 -15.19 25.08
N LYS A 414 -11.60 -14.04 25.19
CA LYS A 414 -12.23 -12.72 25.03
C LYS A 414 -12.90 -12.60 23.65
N CYS A 415 -12.25 -13.04 22.58
CA CYS A 415 -12.77 -13.00 21.21
C CYS A 415 -14.06 -13.83 21.02
N LYS A 416 -14.30 -14.85 21.83
CA LYS A 416 -15.57 -15.62 21.82
C LYS A 416 -16.75 -14.87 22.43
N GLY A 417 -16.50 -13.79 23.18
CA GLY A 417 -17.53 -12.95 23.79
C GLY A 417 -18.37 -12.19 22.77
N MET A 418 -19.62 -11.86 23.16
CA MET A 418 -20.56 -11.15 22.26
C MET A 418 -20.01 -9.80 21.79
N LYS A 419 -19.32 -9.05 22.65
CA LYS A 419 -18.70 -7.76 22.31
C LYS A 419 -17.73 -7.89 21.13
N TYR A 420 -16.80 -8.84 21.21
CA TYR A 420 -15.79 -9.05 20.16
C TYR A 420 -16.40 -9.57 18.86
N LYS A 421 -17.41 -10.44 18.94
CA LYS A 421 -18.14 -10.89 17.74
C LYS A 421 -18.83 -9.72 17.03
N ALA A 422 -19.42 -8.79 17.77
CA ALA A 422 -20.03 -7.58 17.21
C ALA A 422 -18.98 -6.70 16.53
N LEU A 423 -17.81 -6.50 17.15
CA LEU A 423 -16.69 -5.74 16.55
C LEU A 423 -16.19 -6.38 15.25
N ILE A 424 -16.01 -7.70 15.23
CA ILE A 424 -15.58 -8.44 14.03
C ILE A 424 -16.63 -8.33 12.90
N LEU A 425 -17.91 -8.34 13.22
CA LEU A 425 -18.97 -8.13 12.23
C LEU A 425 -18.95 -6.70 11.68
N LEU A 426 -18.79 -5.71 12.56
CA LEU A 426 -18.71 -4.30 12.18
C LEU A 426 -17.54 -4.02 11.23
N ARG A 427 -16.39 -4.72 11.39
CA ARG A 427 -15.24 -4.59 10.50
C ARG A 427 -15.63 -4.65 9.01
N LYS A 428 -16.45 -5.62 8.62
CA LYS A 428 -16.84 -5.82 7.22
C LYS A 428 -17.44 -4.55 6.60
N THR A 429 -18.33 -3.89 7.35
CA THR A 429 -18.97 -2.66 6.86
C THR A 429 -18.01 -1.49 6.79
N LEU A 430 -16.99 -1.45 7.67
CA LEU A 430 -16.00 -0.37 7.70
C LEU A 430 -15.01 -0.44 6.53
N VAL A 431 -14.47 -1.63 6.25
CA VAL A 431 -13.35 -1.78 5.32
C VAL A 431 -13.74 -1.97 3.86
N GLU A 432 -14.93 -2.52 3.57
CA GLU A 432 -15.34 -2.81 2.20
C GLU A 432 -15.54 -1.53 1.38
N HIS A 433 -16.05 -0.46 1.98
CA HIS A 433 -16.40 0.76 1.31
C HIS A 433 -15.18 1.54 0.75
N PRO A 434 -14.10 1.83 1.53
CA PRO A 434 -12.96 2.58 1.02
C PRO A 434 -12.25 1.88 -0.14
N PHE A 435 -11.86 0.63 0.04
CA PHE A 435 -11.18 -0.12 -1.02
C PHE A 435 -12.05 -0.38 -2.25
N GLY A 436 -13.34 -0.62 -2.06
CA GLY A 436 -14.28 -0.75 -3.16
C GLY A 436 -14.33 0.52 -4.00
N THR A 437 -14.45 1.69 -3.36
CA THR A 437 -14.48 2.98 -4.03
C THR A 437 -13.16 3.32 -4.72
N ILE A 438 -12.02 3.17 -4.03
CA ILE A 438 -10.70 3.46 -4.59
C ILE A 438 -10.41 2.57 -5.80
N LYS A 439 -10.65 1.26 -5.70
CA LYS A 439 -10.46 0.33 -6.82
C LYS A 439 -11.37 0.65 -8.01
N TYR A 440 -12.60 1.07 -7.75
CA TYR A 440 -13.51 1.52 -8.80
C TYR A 440 -12.98 2.77 -9.51
N TRP A 441 -12.45 3.76 -8.77
CA TRP A 441 -11.85 4.96 -9.36
C TRP A 441 -10.56 4.67 -10.11
N MET A 442 -9.71 3.81 -9.56
CA MET A 442 -8.49 3.37 -10.25
C MET A 442 -8.82 2.62 -11.54
N GLY A 443 -10.01 1.99 -11.60
CA GLY A 443 -10.37 1.10 -12.69
C GLY A 443 -9.39 -0.07 -12.80
N GLN A 444 -9.01 -0.40 -14.04
CA GLN A 444 -7.97 -1.40 -14.30
C GLN A 444 -6.57 -0.77 -14.53
N ILE A 445 -6.46 0.53 -14.34
CA ILE A 445 -5.21 1.24 -14.59
C ILE A 445 -4.25 0.94 -13.43
N PRO A 446 -3.06 0.41 -13.71
CA PRO A 446 -2.05 0.21 -12.69
C PRO A 446 -1.53 1.56 -12.19
N LEU A 447 -0.97 1.55 -10.98
CA LEU A 447 -0.29 2.72 -10.41
C LEU A 447 0.78 3.25 -11.36
N LEU A 448 0.86 4.58 -11.52
CA LEU A 448 1.69 5.20 -12.53
C LEU A 448 3.10 5.55 -12.02
N LEU A 449 3.24 5.76 -10.71
CA LEU A 449 4.51 6.12 -10.07
C LEU A 449 5.25 4.86 -9.62
N ARG A 450 6.24 4.44 -10.41
CA ARG A 450 7.17 3.37 -10.02
C ARG A 450 8.16 3.89 -8.99
N GLY A 451 8.43 3.10 -7.94
CA GLY A 451 9.33 3.49 -6.85
C GLY A 451 8.85 4.68 -6.01
N LYS A 452 7.59 5.14 -6.19
CA LYS A 452 6.98 6.27 -5.46
C LYS A 452 5.47 6.05 -5.29
N VAL A 453 5.06 4.81 -5.21
CA VAL A 453 3.65 4.39 -5.18
C VAL A 453 2.93 4.94 -3.97
N GLN A 454 3.63 5.11 -2.85
CA GLN A 454 3.07 5.66 -1.63
C GLN A 454 2.40 7.04 -1.85
N ALA A 455 3.05 7.93 -2.62
CA ALA A 455 2.48 9.26 -2.91
C ALA A 455 1.18 9.18 -3.73
N GLU A 456 1.11 8.23 -4.66
CA GLU A 456 -0.11 8.02 -5.44
C GLU A 456 -1.25 7.44 -4.60
N ILE A 457 -0.93 6.53 -3.69
CA ILE A 457 -1.89 5.97 -2.73
C ILE A 457 -2.42 7.05 -1.77
N TYR A 458 -1.58 7.96 -1.32
CA TYR A 458 -2.01 9.10 -0.51
C TYR A 458 -2.99 10.02 -1.25
N LEU A 459 -2.77 10.28 -2.55
CA LEU A 459 -3.73 11.05 -3.35
C LEU A 459 -5.10 10.37 -3.41
N TYR A 460 -5.15 9.05 -3.62
CA TYR A 460 -6.41 8.29 -3.60
C TYR A 460 -7.10 8.34 -2.24
N ALA A 461 -6.34 8.16 -1.15
CA ALA A 461 -6.88 8.25 0.20
C ALA A 461 -7.45 9.64 0.50
N THR A 462 -6.72 10.70 0.12
CA THR A 462 -7.15 12.09 0.31
C THR A 462 -8.41 12.39 -0.50
N CYS A 463 -8.46 12.00 -1.77
CA CYS A 463 -9.64 12.19 -2.60
C CYS A 463 -10.85 11.39 -2.11
N TYR A 464 -10.63 10.18 -1.59
CA TYR A 464 -11.68 9.41 -0.92
C TYR A 464 -12.22 10.17 0.29
N ASN A 465 -11.35 10.63 1.18
CA ASN A 465 -11.73 11.38 2.36
C ASN A 465 -12.44 12.70 2.00
N LEU A 466 -11.94 13.42 0.99
CA LEU A 466 -12.53 14.63 0.49
C LEU A 466 -13.97 14.39 0.00
N LYS A 467 -14.17 13.38 -0.86
CA LYS A 467 -15.52 13.01 -1.30
C LYS A 467 -16.41 12.57 -0.14
N ARG A 468 -15.84 11.87 0.83
CA ARG A 468 -16.60 11.38 1.98
C ARG A 468 -17.05 12.52 2.88
N VAL A 469 -16.16 13.45 3.20
CA VAL A 469 -16.48 14.58 4.08
C VAL A 469 -17.48 15.54 3.45
N THR A 470 -17.44 15.74 2.13
CA THR A 470 -18.43 16.58 1.40
C THR A 470 -19.84 15.95 1.38
N ASN A 471 -19.97 14.65 1.63
CA ASN A 471 -21.27 14.00 1.82
C ASN A 471 -21.77 14.06 3.28
N ILE A 472 -20.92 14.46 4.23
CA ILE A 472 -21.23 14.56 5.65
C ILE A 472 -21.58 16.00 6.02
N GLN A 473 -20.89 16.96 5.41
CA GLN A 473 -21.00 18.38 5.76
C GLN A 473 -21.04 19.25 4.50
N SER A 474 -21.72 20.42 4.57
CA SER A 474 -21.76 21.37 3.47
C SER A 474 -20.39 21.98 3.19
N ILE A 475 -20.15 22.34 1.93
CA ILE A 475 -18.89 22.95 1.50
C ILE A 475 -18.60 24.25 2.24
N GLN A 476 -19.63 25.05 2.51
CA GLN A 476 -19.47 26.34 3.22
C GLN A 476 -18.92 26.15 4.63
N VAL A 477 -19.44 25.17 5.38
CA VAL A 477 -18.95 24.86 6.74
C VAL A 477 -17.52 24.30 6.69
N LEU A 478 -17.24 23.41 5.73
CA LEU A 478 -15.89 22.88 5.55
C LEU A 478 -14.88 23.99 5.21
N LEU A 479 -15.24 24.93 4.37
CA LEU A 479 -14.38 26.07 4.03
C LEU A 479 -14.13 26.97 5.25
N GLN A 480 -15.14 27.22 6.08
CA GLN A 480 -14.95 27.96 7.33
C GLN A 480 -13.96 27.22 8.24
N GLN A 481 -14.14 25.91 8.45
CA GLN A 481 -13.23 25.09 9.25
C GLN A 481 -11.79 25.08 8.70
N VAL A 482 -11.63 25.04 7.38
CA VAL A 482 -10.33 25.13 6.71
C VAL A 482 -9.65 26.47 6.97
N HIS A 483 -10.39 27.58 6.91
CA HIS A 483 -9.83 28.92 7.18
C HIS A 483 -9.38 29.08 8.63
N GLU A 484 -10.08 28.46 9.56
CA GLU A 484 -9.77 28.51 10.99
C GLU A 484 -8.66 27.50 11.38
N TRP A 485 -8.37 26.53 10.49
CA TRP A 485 -7.40 25.50 10.75
C TRP A 485 -5.96 26.01 10.71
N THR A 486 -5.17 25.63 11.73
CA THR A 486 -3.74 25.92 11.85
C THR A 486 -2.98 24.65 12.19
N LEU A 487 -1.70 24.58 11.82
CA LEU A 487 -0.81 23.52 12.28
C LEU A 487 -0.60 23.68 13.81
N LYS A 488 -0.89 22.61 14.52
CA LYS A 488 -0.59 22.52 15.96
C LYS A 488 0.79 21.91 16.17
#